data_cc12c5b6f94d069be81b038e746f7dfa
#
_entry.id   cc12c5b6f94d069be81b038e746f7dfa
#
_cell.length_a   1.000
_cell.length_b   1.000
_cell.length_c   1.000
_cell.angle_alpha   90.00
_cell.angle_beta   90.00
_cell.angle_gamma   90.00
#
_symmetry.space_group_name_H-M   'P 1'
#
loop_
_entity.id
_entity.type
_entity.pdbx_description
1 polymer ?
#
loop_
_entity_poly.entity_id
_entity_poly.type
_entity_poly.pdbx_seq_one_letter_code
_entity_poly.pdbx_strand_id
1 'polypeptide(L)'
;MSGKFHPIPLPDLLSLSLAGIRKNNFMGITGSLFFRPKQTDRFGFMRYGRFLETPVGVAAGPHTQLALNIVAAWLCGARYIELKTVQTLDELEVSKPCIDMQDEGYNCEWSQELKVHESYTEYLNAWILIHILRRELGFKGEGGTLFNMSVGYNLDGIMNANVQWFFDRMLDCSAELARARDTIRNIYPGIDLVRIPSRISDHVTLSTMHGCPPGEIEKIGRYLISEKKLHTTIKLNPTLLGPEELRSLLNTKLGFTAEVPDIAFEHDLKYPDALNILESLRQASDESGLQFGVKLTNTLETVNKKDVFSNSEPMMYMSGRALHPISISLARKLQNDFHGSLDISFSAGADCFNIADVLACGMKPVTVCTDLLKPGGYGRLHQYIENLRSQFALHGAAGMDEYIIKVAGTSGSVIRAGLENLDNYAGRVADNPAYHHGWLNEQSVKTDRALGSFDCIHAPCVDTCPTNQDIPEYMLHTALGDLPAAFDAILRTNPFPSVTGMVCDHTCQLKCTRMNYDEAVQIREIKRFAAEMNTSMTPPPPPPSLQHNPPPPPPLPTTYHPPPPPPPPRGGTAGRRGGGGGGVVGGGV
;
A
#
# COMPACT_ATOMS: atom_id res chain seq x y z
N MET A 1 18.62 -10.95 -14.75
CA MET A 1 18.76 -10.49 -13.36
C MET A 1 17.91 -11.43 -12.52
N SER A 2 18.40 -11.88 -11.36
CA SER A 2 17.61 -12.73 -10.47
C SER A 2 16.41 -11.94 -9.99
N GLY A 3 15.21 -12.52 -10.06
CA GLY A 3 13.98 -11.89 -9.55
C GLY A 3 13.87 -11.92 -8.01
N LYS A 4 14.96 -12.26 -7.30
CA LYS A 4 14.97 -12.39 -5.84
C LYS A 4 15.03 -11.04 -5.15
N PHE A 5 14.33 -10.90 -4.05
CA PHE A 5 14.43 -9.74 -3.16
C PHE A 5 15.78 -9.70 -2.45
N HIS A 6 16.25 -8.49 -2.20
CA HIS A 6 17.46 -8.20 -1.42
C HIS A 6 17.09 -7.29 -0.25
N PRO A 7 16.69 -7.86 0.90
CA PRO A 7 16.35 -7.08 2.09
C PRO A 7 17.48 -6.15 2.52
N ILE A 8 17.12 -4.94 2.93
CA ILE A 8 18.09 -3.97 3.44
C ILE A 8 18.39 -4.28 4.90
N PRO A 9 19.65 -4.46 5.32
CA PRO A 9 19.98 -4.71 6.73
C PRO A 9 19.44 -3.61 7.66
N LEU A 10 18.99 -3.98 8.86
CA LEU A 10 18.41 -3.05 9.83
C LEU A 10 19.28 -1.79 10.09
N PRO A 11 20.63 -1.89 10.27
CA PRO A 11 21.47 -0.71 10.49
C PRO A 11 21.41 0.28 9.33
N ASP A 12 21.45 -0.22 8.10
CA ASP A 12 21.40 0.61 6.90
C ASP A 12 20.03 1.23 6.71
N LEU A 13 18.96 0.43 6.88
CA LEU A 13 17.59 0.90 6.76
C LEU A 13 17.25 1.95 7.84
N LEU A 14 17.76 1.78 9.06
CA LEU A 14 17.63 2.78 10.13
C LEU A 14 18.36 4.09 9.77
N SER A 15 19.59 3.98 9.27
CA SER A 15 20.38 5.15 8.86
C SER A 15 19.68 5.94 7.76
N LEU A 16 19.17 5.23 6.73
CA LEU A 16 18.40 5.81 5.64
C LEU A 16 17.10 6.45 6.15
N SER A 17 16.38 5.78 7.04
CA SER A 17 15.13 6.27 7.61
C SER A 17 15.33 7.55 8.41
N LEU A 18 16.32 7.59 9.28
CA LEU A 18 16.63 8.77 10.09
C LEU A 18 17.10 9.95 9.22
N ALA A 19 17.94 9.67 8.22
CA ALA A 19 18.37 10.71 7.28
C ALA A 19 17.19 11.26 6.46
N GLY A 20 16.29 10.40 6.02
CA GLY A 20 15.09 10.77 5.29
C GLY A 20 14.15 11.64 6.13
N ILE A 21 13.82 11.22 7.35
CA ILE A 21 12.95 11.99 8.26
C ILE A 21 13.53 13.39 8.54
N ARG A 22 14.85 13.51 8.76
CA ARG A 22 15.49 14.82 8.96
C ARG A 22 15.39 15.74 7.75
N LYS A 23 15.33 15.17 6.54
CA LYS A 23 15.13 15.90 5.28
C LYS A 23 13.65 16.07 4.93
N ASN A 24 12.74 15.67 5.82
CA ASN A 24 11.30 15.65 5.58
C ASN A 24 10.91 14.87 4.30
N ASN A 25 11.64 13.79 4.03
CA ASN A 25 11.41 12.90 2.88
C ASN A 25 11.81 11.47 3.25
N PHE A 26 10.99 10.49 2.91
CA PHE A 26 11.29 9.08 3.10
C PHE A 26 11.16 8.36 1.77
N MET A 27 12.29 8.02 1.15
CA MET A 27 12.34 7.30 -0.14
C MET A 27 11.44 7.92 -1.22
N GLY A 28 11.47 9.24 -1.35
CA GLY A 28 10.64 9.99 -2.28
C GLY A 28 9.27 10.41 -1.75
N ILE A 29 8.80 9.85 -0.62
CA ILE A 29 7.58 10.30 0.04
C ILE A 29 7.90 11.56 0.83
N THR A 30 7.29 12.68 0.44
CA THR A 30 7.45 13.95 1.17
C THR A 30 6.79 13.91 2.54
N GLY A 31 7.38 14.59 3.52
CA GLY A 31 6.86 14.63 4.88
C GLY A 31 5.47 15.28 5.04
N SER A 32 5.00 16.02 4.04
CA SER A 32 3.63 16.53 3.99
C SER A 32 2.60 15.41 3.87
N LEU A 33 2.99 14.25 3.34
CA LEU A 33 2.15 13.04 3.24
C LEU A 33 2.25 12.14 4.48
N PHE A 34 3.14 12.46 5.43
CA PHE A 34 3.24 11.69 6.66
C PHE A 34 2.01 11.92 7.53
N PHE A 35 1.35 10.84 7.88
CA PHE A 35 0.24 10.91 8.80
C PHE A 35 0.71 11.38 10.18
N ARG A 36 0.06 12.43 10.66
CA ARG A 36 0.21 12.92 12.03
C ARG A 36 -1.17 12.94 12.67
N PRO A 37 -1.39 12.21 13.77
CA PRO A 37 -2.67 12.25 14.48
C PRO A 37 -3.00 13.68 14.91
N LYS A 38 -4.21 14.14 14.56
CA LYS A 38 -4.76 15.42 15.02
C LYS A 38 -5.72 15.15 16.18
N GLN A 39 -5.85 16.10 17.09
CA GLN A 39 -6.84 15.99 18.18
C GLN A 39 -8.28 15.92 17.67
N THR A 40 -8.51 16.38 16.46
CA THR A 40 -9.80 16.32 15.76
C THR A 40 -10.06 14.98 15.08
N ASP A 41 -9.08 14.10 14.96
CA ASP A 41 -9.27 12.77 14.36
C ASP A 41 -10.13 11.91 15.28
N ARG A 42 -11.33 11.52 14.79
CA ARG A 42 -12.36 10.80 15.55
C ARG A 42 -12.58 9.37 15.04
N PHE A 43 -11.84 8.94 14.06
CA PHE A 43 -11.97 7.63 13.41
C PHE A 43 -11.10 6.52 14.04
N GLY A 44 -10.35 6.81 15.10
CA GLY A 44 -9.63 5.78 15.86
C GLY A 44 -10.61 4.78 16.50
N PHE A 45 -10.17 3.52 16.64
CA PHE A 45 -11.01 2.46 17.18
C PHE A 45 -10.19 1.38 17.89
N MET A 46 -10.88 0.51 18.66
CA MET A 46 -10.28 -0.61 19.37
C MET A 46 -10.34 -1.88 18.53
N ARG A 47 -9.22 -2.61 18.43
CA ARG A 47 -9.11 -3.93 17.82
C ARG A 47 -8.22 -4.82 18.68
N TYR A 48 -8.68 -6.00 19.02
CA TYR A 48 -7.97 -6.96 19.88
C TYR A 48 -7.46 -6.32 21.18
N GLY A 49 -8.28 -5.48 21.81
CA GLY A 49 -7.92 -4.75 23.03
C GLY A 49 -6.87 -3.63 22.83
N ARG A 50 -6.49 -3.31 21.59
CA ARG A 50 -5.50 -2.27 21.27
C ARG A 50 -6.14 -1.13 20.49
N PHE A 51 -5.75 0.09 20.82
CA PHE A 51 -6.20 1.27 20.07
C PHE A 51 -5.43 1.43 18.77
N LEU A 52 -6.14 1.68 17.69
CA LEU A 52 -5.61 2.04 16.37
C LEU A 52 -5.93 3.49 16.06
N GLU A 53 -4.92 4.25 15.66
CA GLU A 53 -5.05 5.69 15.34
C GLU A 53 -5.90 5.92 14.08
N THR A 54 -5.90 4.96 13.14
CA THR A 54 -6.71 5.00 11.92
C THR A 54 -7.33 3.63 11.62
N PRO A 55 -8.49 3.59 10.96
CA PRO A 55 -9.09 2.34 10.50
C PRO A 55 -8.49 1.83 9.18
N VAL A 56 -7.47 2.53 8.67
CA VAL A 56 -6.80 2.22 7.40
C VAL A 56 -5.64 1.25 7.64
N GLY A 57 -5.52 0.27 6.79
CA GLY A 57 -4.44 -0.71 6.83
C GLY A 57 -3.92 -1.09 5.46
N VAL A 58 -2.90 -1.95 5.45
CA VAL A 58 -2.35 -2.55 4.24
C VAL A 58 -2.64 -4.04 4.27
N ALA A 59 -3.23 -4.56 3.19
CA ALA A 59 -3.53 -5.99 3.05
C ALA A 59 -2.26 -6.81 2.82
N ALA A 60 -2.30 -8.09 3.18
CA ALA A 60 -1.27 -9.06 2.86
C ALA A 60 -1.03 -9.11 1.34
N GLY A 61 0.10 -8.57 0.90
CA GLY A 61 0.44 -8.40 -0.51
C GLY A 61 1.87 -7.92 -0.69
N PRO A 62 2.25 -7.42 -1.87
CA PRO A 62 3.61 -6.94 -2.13
C PRO A 62 4.05 -5.82 -1.18
N HIS A 63 3.11 -5.05 -0.66
CA HIS A 63 3.37 -3.93 0.26
C HIS A 63 3.77 -4.35 1.67
N THR A 64 3.68 -5.62 2.03
CA THR A 64 3.90 -6.10 3.40
C THR A 64 4.91 -7.25 3.48
N GLN A 65 5.77 -7.40 2.47
CA GLN A 65 6.88 -8.34 2.49
C GLN A 65 8.16 -7.74 3.11
N LEU A 66 8.48 -6.48 2.77
CA LEU A 66 9.73 -5.83 3.15
C LEU A 66 9.50 -4.75 4.22
N ALA A 67 10.44 -4.64 5.14
CA ALA A 67 10.40 -3.63 6.21
C ALA A 67 10.27 -2.21 5.67
N LEU A 68 10.98 -1.89 4.58
CA LEU A 68 10.89 -0.61 3.91
C LEU A 68 9.45 -0.25 3.52
N ASN A 69 8.75 -1.19 2.89
CA ASN A 69 7.40 -1.00 2.40
C ASN A 69 6.40 -0.83 3.57
N ILE A 70 6.56 -1.63 4.61
CA ILE A 70 5.74 -1.55 5.83
C ILE A 70 5.92 -0.18 6.50
N VAL A 71 7.15 0.29 6.63
CA VAL A 71 7.45 1.62 7.21
C VAL A 71 6.88 2.74 6.34
N ALA A 72 6.99 2.65 5.01
CA ALA A 72 6.42 3.61 4.08
C ALA A 72 4.88 3.71 4.25
N ALA A 73 4.20 2.57 4.28
CA ALA A 73 2.76 2.51 4.51
C ALA A 73 2.37 3.12 5.87
N TRP A 74 3.12 2.78 6.92
CA TRP A 74 2.90 3.32 8.27
C TRP A 74 3.09 4.84 8.32
N LEU A 75 4.12 5.38 7.69
CA LEU A 75 4.35 6.83 7.60
C LEU A 75 3.18 7.54 6.93
N CYS A 76 2.56 6.92 5.92
CA CYS A 76 1.42 7.48 5.21
C CYS A 76 0.06 7.25 5.89
N GLY A 77 0.01 6.57 7.05
CA GLY A 77 -1.21 6.47 7.85
C GLY A 77 -1.80 5.08 8.03
N ALA A 78 -1.23 4.04 7.41
CA ALA A 78 -1.64 2.68 7.71
C ALA A 78 -1.33 2.34 9.17
N ARG A 79 -2.31 1.77 9.88
CA ARG A 79 -2.18 1.38 11.29
C ARG A 79 -2.50 -0.09 11.53
N TYR A 80 -3.18 -0.73 10.61
CA TYR A 80 -3.37 -2.18 10.60
C TYR A 80 -2.53 -2.77 9.45
N ILE A 81 -1.44 -3.43 9.78
CA ILE A 81 -0.51 -4.01 8.82
C ILE A 81 -0.74 -5.52 8.77
N GLU A 82 -1.40 -5.99 7.74
CA GLU A 82 -1.55 -7.42 7.50
C GLU A 82 -0.32 -7.92 6.74
N LEU A 83 0.49 -8.69 7.44
CA LEU A 83 1.76 -9.18 6.93
C LEU A 83 1.54 -10.16 5.77
N LYS A 84 2.47 -10.21 4.84
CA LYS A 84 2.39 -11.15 3.71
C LYS A 84 2.28 -12.58 4.22
N THR A 85 1.39 -13.35 3.60
CA THR A 85 1.06 -14.71 4.00
C THR A 85 2.30 -15.60 4.01
N VAL A 86 2.60 -16.22 5.13
CA VAL A 86 3.65 -17.24 5.26
C VAL A 86 3.06 -18.64 5.12
N GLN A 87 3.87 -19.54 4.62
CA GLN A 87 3.47 -20.94 4.42
C GLN A 87 4.69 -21.88 4.48
N THR A 88 4.44 -23.18 4.54
CA THR A 88 5.44 -24.20 4.84
C THR A 88 6.47 -24.45 3.73
N LEU A 89 6.15 -24.14 2.46
CA LEU A 89 7.07 -24.36 1.33
C LEU A 89 8.30 -23.45 1.36
N ASP A 90 8.31 -22.50 2.28
CA ASP A 90 9.41 -21.61 2.61
C ASP A 90 9.70 -20.57 1.51
N GLU A 91 10.42 -20.87 0.46
CA GLU A 91 10.71 -19.97 -0.65
C GLU A 91 9.87 -20.34 -1.89
N LEU A 92 9.19 -19.37 -2.49
CA LEU A 92 8.47 -19.55 -3.73
C LEU A 92 9.19 -18.87 -4.90
N GLU A 93 9.38 -19.59 -5.99
CA GLU A 93 9.76 -19.02 -7.27
C GLU A 93 8.51 -18.72 -8.08
N VAL A 94 8.33 -17.45 -8.43
CA VAL A 94 7.18 -16.98 -9.22
C VAL A 94 7.68 -16.39 -10.52
N SER A 95 7.09 -16.83 -11.63
CA SER A 95 7.40 -16.27 -12.95
C SER A 95 7.07 -14.79 -13.00
N LYS A 96 8.00 -13.95 -13.45
CA LYS A 96 7.79 -12.50 -13.60
C LYS A 96 7.47 -12.15 -15.07
N PRO A 97 6.55 -11.21 -15.33
CA PRO A 97 5.78 -10.44 -14.35
C PRO A 97 4.69 -11.28 -13.69
N CYS A 98 4.43 -11.06 -12.41
CA CYS A 98 3.40 -11.77 -11.64
C CYS A 98 2.25 -10.86 -11.19
N ILE A 99 2.32 -9.58 -11.49
CA ILE A 99 1.29 -8.58 -11.18
C ILE A 99 1.06 -7.72 -12.42
N ASP A 100 -0.21 -7.61 -12.82
CA ASP A 100 -0.69 -6.63 -13.80
C ASP A 100 -1.68 -5.69 -13.11
N MET A 101 -1.43 -4.38 -13.21
CA MET A 101 -2.26 -3.36 -12.59
C MET A 101 -2.51 -2.22 -13.59
N GLN A 102 -3.52 -2.39 -14.43
CA GLN A 102 -3.97 -1.35 -15.36
C GLN A 102 -5.27 -0.69 -14.88
N ASP A 103 -6.38 -1.39 -14.95
CA ASP A 103 -7.68 -0.98 -14.44
C ASP A 103 -7.99 -1.75 -13.13
N GLU A 104 -8.50 -2.96 -13.26
CA GLU A 104 -8.51 -3.97 -12.20
C GLU A 104 -7.11 -4.58 -12.06
N GLY A 105 -6.79 -5.08 -10.88
CA GLY A 105 -5.51 -5.75 -10.66
C GLY A 105 -5.62 -7.25 -10.90
N TYR A 106 -4.55 -7.85 -11.40
CA TYR A 106 -4.39 -9.31 -11.49
C TYR A 106 -3.04 -9.71 -10.93
N ASN A 107 -2.97 -10.89 -10.35
CA ASN A 107 -1.72 -11.48 -9.88
C ASN A 107 -1.73 -13.01 -10.05
N CYS A 108 -0.55 -13.61 -10.10
CA CYS A 108 -0.33 -15.06 -10.11
C CYS A 108 0.33 -15.55 -8.82
N GLU A 109 0.63 -14.64 -7.89
CA GLU A 109 1.40 -14.90 -6.67
C GLU A 109 0.52 -14.65 -5.45
N TRP A 110 0.58 -15.53 -4.43
CA TRP A 110 -0.29 -15.47 -3.27
C TRP A 110 0.41 -15.48 -1.91
N SER A 111 1.66 -15.98 -1.81
CA SER A 111 2.38 -16.04 -0.54
C SER A 111 3.73 -15.33 -0.59
N GLN A 112 4.54 -15.45 0.50
CA GLN A 112 5.84 -14.79 0.56
C GLN A 112 6.82 -15.33 -0.49
N GLU A 113 7.68 -14.45 -1.01
CA GLU A 113 8.79 -14.80 -1.89
C GLU A 113 10.13 -14.92 -1.10
N LEU A 114 10.15 -14.50 0.16
CA LEU A 114 11.24 -14.68 1.10
C LEU A 114 11.03 -15.96 1.90
N LYS A 115 12.12 -16.55 2.40
CA LYS A 115 12.01 -17.63 3.38
C LYS A 115 11.29 -17.16 4.64
N VAL A 116 10.67 -18.08 5.37
CA VAL A 116 9.90 -17.75 6.58
C VAL A 116 10.72 -16.93 7.59
N HIS A 117 11.99 -17.32 7.80
CA HIS A 117 12.86 -16.60 8.73
C HIS A 117 13.31 -15.22 8.21
N GLU A 118 13.43 -15.04 6.88
CA GLU A 118 13.72 -13.74 6.25
C GLU A 118 12.51 -12.83 6.35
N SER A 119 11.30 -13.37 6.07
CA SER A 119 10.03 -12.65 6.25
C SER A 119 9.87 -12.16 7.70
N TYR A 120 10.12 -13.06 8.67
CA TYR A 120 10.11 -12.67 10.09
C TYR A 120 11.10 -11.55 10.40
N THR A 121 12.32 -11.63 9.83
CA THR A 121 13.35 -10.60 10.04
C THR A 121 12.88 -9.25 9.52
N GLU A 122 12.26 -9.21 8.34
CA GLU A 122 11.68 -7.98 7.79
C GLU A 122 10.57 -7.43 8.69
N TYR A 123 9.70 -8.29 9.23
CA TYR A 123 8.63 -7.87 10.13
C TYR A 123 9.17 -7.32 11.46
N LEU A 124 10.18 -7.96 12.03
CA LEU A 124 10.87 -7.45 13.22
C LEU A 124 11.57 -6.11 12.96
N ASN A 125 12.25 -5.99 11.82
CA ASN A 125 12.92 -4.75 11.42
C ASN A 125 11.91 -3.60 11.28
N ALA A 126 10.78 -3.85 10.61
CA ALA A 126 9.71 -2.86 10.50
C ALA A 126 9.13 -2.48 11.86
N TRP A 127 8.92 -3.46 12.75
CA TRP A 127 8.43 -3.25 14.10
C TRP A 127 9.36 -2.34 14.91
N ILE A 128 10.66 -2.62 14.89
CA ILE A 128 11.68 -1.80 15.56
C ILE A 128 11.69 -0.38 15.01
N LEU A 129 11.73 -0.25 13.67
CA LEU A 129 11.79 1.05 13.01
C LEU A 129 10.56 1.91 13.30
N ILE A 130 9.37 1.34 13.28
CA ILE A 130 8.13 2.07 13.60
C ILE A 130 8.19 2.65 15.00
N HIS A 131 8.68 1.89 16.00
CA HIS A 131 8.78 2.39 17.37
C HIS A 131 9.84 3.49 17.51
N ILE A 132 10.97 3.38 16.81
CA ILE A 132 11.98 4.45 16.76
C ILE A 132 11.38 5.69 16.09
N LEU A 133 10.76 5.53 14.93
CA LEU A 133 10.20 6.65 14.16
C LEU A 133 9.03 7.33 14.86
N ARG A 134 8.20 6.59 15.62
CA ARG A 134 7.17 7.20 16.48
C ARG A 134 7.78 8.20 17.46
N ARG A 135 8.91 7.84 18.08
CA ARG A 135 9.62 8.71 18.99
C ARG A 135 10.22 9.92 18.26
N GLU A 136 10.93 9.68 17.17
CA GLU A 136 11.58 10.76 16.39
C GLU A 136 10.58 11.77 15.81
N LEU A 137 9.39 11.30 15.42
CA LEU A 137 8.31 12.14 14.91
C LEU A 137 7.44 12.76 16.01
N GLY A 138 7.73 12.49 17.29
CA GLY A 138 7.05 13.08 18.44
C GLY A 138 5.63 12.55 18.66
N PHE A 139 5.31 11.33 18.23
CA PHE A 139 4.01 10.71 18.52
C PHE A 139 3.83 10.50 20.01
N LYS A 140 2.67 10.87 20.53
CA LYS A 140 2.32 10.70 21.95
C LYS A 140 1.72 9.30 22.19
N GLY A 141 2.00 8.74 23.34
CA GLY A 141 1.45 7.45 23.78
C GLY A 141 2.11 6.23 23.14
N GLU A 142 1.71 5.07 23.63
CA GLU A 142 2.15 3.74 23.15
C GLU A 142 1.06 3.14 22.25
N GLY A 143 1.44 2.32 21.26
CA GLY A 143 0.52 1.61 20.40
C GLY A 143 0.15 2.39 19.15
N GLY A 144 -1.12 2.37 18.79
CA GLY A 144 -1.65 3.03 17.57
C GLY A 144 -1.47 2.24 16.28
N THR A 145 -0.69 1.17 16.31
CA THR A 145 -0.37 0.30 15.17
C THR A 145 -0.46 -1.17 15.57
N LEU A 146 -0.89 -2.00 14.65
CA LEU A 146 -1.10 -3.41 14.86
C LEU A 146 -0.56 -4.19 13.63
N PHE A 147 0.27 -5.20 13.91
CA PHE A 147 0.74 -6.15 12.89
C PHE A 147 -0.09 -7.42 12.99
N ASN A 148 -0.76 -7.80 11.91
CA ASN A 148 -1.57 -9.00 11.85
C ASN A 148 -0.84 -10.08 11.04
N MET A 149 -0.58 -11.22 11.65
CA MET A 149 -0.01 -12.37 10.95
C MET A 149 -0.97 -12.86 9.87
N SER A 150 -0.45 -13.39 8.78
CA SER A 150 -1.23 -14.09 7.77
C SER A 150 -0.56 -15.42 7.48
N VAL A 151 -1.32 -16.50 7.53
CA VAL A 151 -0.86 -17.86 7.25
C VAL A 151 -1.82 -18.54 6.28
N GLY A 152 -1.29 -19.41 5.46
CA GLY A 152 -2.08 -20.23 4.52
C GLY A 152 -1.36 -21.53 4.27
N TYR A 153 -2.06 -22.60 4.19
CA TYR A 153 -1.74 -23.98 3.79
C TYR A 153 -2.73 -24.93 4.49
N ASN A 154 -2.52 -26.26 4.36
CA ASN A 154 -3.26 -27.23 5.15
C ASN A 154 -2.77 -27.27 6.61
N LEU A 155 -3.47 -28.00 7.49
CA LEU A 155 -3.14 -28.08 8.90
C LEU A 155 -1.72 -28.64 9.13
N ASP A 156 -1.35 -29.69 8.42
CA ASP A 156 -0.02 -30.32 8.54
C ASP A 156 1.09 -29.31 8.20
N GLY A 157 0.90 -28.50 7.15
CA GLY A 157 1.82 -27.44 6.77
C GLY A 157 1.90 -26.32 7.82
N ILE A 158 0.78 -25.95 8.42
CA ILE A 158 0.76 -24.97 9.51
C ILE A 158 1.45 -25.51 10.76
N MET A 159 1.37 -26.81 11.00
CA MET A 159 2.05 -27.46 12.11
C MET A 159 3.55 -27.72 11.88
N ASN A 160 4.06 -27.51 10.68
CA ASN A 160 5.48 -27.66 10.41
C ASN A 160 6.36 -26.72 11.24
N ALA A 161 7.56 -27.19 11.52
CA ALA A 161 8.49 -26.53 12.44
C ALA A 161 8.80 -25.07 12.07
N ASN A 162 8.92 -24.74 10.77
CA ASN A 162 9.19 -23.38 10.32
C ASN A 162 8.01 -22.41 10.60
N VAL A 163 6.75 -22.85 10.38
CA VAL A 163 5.56 -22.04 10.68
C VAL A 163 5.33 -21.94 12.18
N GLN A 164 5.58 -23.02 12.94
CA GLN A 164 5.50 -23.01 14.40
C GLN A 164 6.55 -22.06 15.00
N TRP A 165 7.78 -22.12 14.51
CA TRP A 165 8.83 -21.18 14.87
C TRP A 165 8.42 -19.72 14.60
N PHE A 166 7.77 -19.47 13.46
CA PHE A 166 7.26 -18.13 13.12
C PHE A 166 6.24 -17.64 14.17
N PHE A 167 5.25 -18.46 14.52
CA PHE A 167 4.28 -18.08 15.56
C PHE A 167 4.96 -17.75 16.89
N ASP A 168 5.88 -18.62 17.32
CA ASP A 168 6.56 -18.44 18.60
C ASP A 168 7.39 -17.14 18.63
N ARG A 169 8.06 -16.81 17.52
CA ARG A 169 8.82 -15.56 17.42
C ARG A 169 7.94 -14.32 17.30
N MET A 170 6.78 -14.42 16.66
CA MET A 170 5.82 -13.30 16.61
C MET A 170 5.17 -13.03 17.96
N LEU A 171 4.96 -14.08 18.76
CA LEU A 171 4.46 -13.97 20.12
C LEU A 171 5.52 -13.45 21.12
N ASP A 172 6.78 -13.83 20.92
CA ASP A 172 7.90 -13.33 21.74
C ASP A 172 9.19 -13.23 20.93
N CYS A 173 9.58 -12.01 20.59
CA CYS A 173 10.81 -11.68 19.90
C CYS A 173 11.92 -11.16 20.83
N SER A 174 11.83 -11.37 22.15
CA SER A 174 12.73 -10.76 23.16
C SER A 174 14.20 -10.96 22.84
N ALA A 175 14.60 -12.18 22.44
CA ALA A 175 15.99 -12.51 22.15
C ALA A 175 16.49 -11.82 20.86
N GLU A 176 15.67 -11.84 19.80
CA GLU A 176 15.99 -11.20 18.51
C GLU A 176 16.00 -9.68 18.66
N LEU A 177 15.07 -9.12 19.42
CA LEU A 177 15.00 -7.68 19.71
C LEU A 177 16.24 -7.21 20.48
N ALA A 178 16.72 -7.99 21.44
CA ALA A 178 17.96 -7.67 22.17
C ALA A 178 19.15 -7.61 21.21
N ARG A 179 19.33 -8.63 20.35
CA ARG A 179 20.39 -8.65 19.33
C ARG A 179 20.26 -7.49 18.37
N ALA A 180 19.06 -7.20 17.87
CA ALA A 180 18.81 -6.10 16.97
C ALA A 180 19.18 -4.74 17.59
N ARG A 181 18.84 -4.52 18.86
CA ARG A 181 19.23 -3.30 19.60
C ARG A 181 20.75 -3.13 19.65
N ASP A 182 21.49 -4.19 19.89
CA ASP A 182 22.95 -4.12 19.93
C ASP A 182 23.55 -3.75 18.56
N THR A 183 23.00 -4.25 17.45
CA THR A 183 23.48 -3.92 16.11
C THR A 183 23.28 -2.45 15.73
N ILE A 184 22.25 -1.80 16.28
CA ILE A 184 21.91 -0.41 15.94
C ILE A 184 22.32 0.63 16.99
N ARG A 185 22.85 0.19 18.12
CA ARG A 185 23.21 1.06 19.26
C ARG A 185 24.17 2.19 18.86
N ASN A 186 25.15 1.92 18.00
CA ASN A 186 26.10 2.93 17.51
C ASN A 186 25.44 3.97 16.57
N ILE A 187 24.37 3.58 15.87
CA ILE A 187 23.64 4.45 14.93
C ILE A 187 22.60 5.27 15.69
N TYR A 188 21.94 4.64 16.68
CA TYR A 188 20.90 5.24 17.50
C TYR A 188 21.17 4.97 18.99
N PRO A 189 22.03 5.74 19.65
CA PRO A 189 22.39 5.55 21.05
C PRO A 189 21.20 5.60 22.02
N GLY A 190 20.10 6.27 21.60
CA GLY A 190 18.85 6.36 22.37
C GLY A 190 17.95 5.13 22.33
N ILE A 191 18.40 4.00 21.77
CA ILE A 191 17.55 2.82 21.54
C ILE A 191 16.98 2.24 22.85
N ASP A 192 17.71 2.31 23.94
CA ASP A 192 17.28 1.79 25.24
C ASP A 192 16.15 2.62 25.87
N LEU A 193 15.96 3.87 25.39
CA LEU A 193 14.86 4.74 25.78
C LEU A 193 13.60 4.51 24.93
N VAL A 194 13.68 3.67 23.90
CA VAL A 194 12.54 3.32 23.05
C VAL A 194 11.89 2.07 23.61
N ARG A 195 10.63 2.19 24.05
CA ARG A 195 9.85 1.03 24.45
C ARG A 195 9.36 0.30 23.21
N ILE A 196 9.89 -0.89 22.98
CA ILE A 196 9.50 -1.77 21.86
C ILE A 196 8.95 -3.05 22.51
N PRO A 197 7.66 -3.37 22.32
CA PRO A 197 7.09 -4.61 22.85
C PRO A 197 7.76 -5.84 22.23
N SER A 198 8.01 -6.86 23.07
CA SER A 198 8.54 -8.15 22.59
C SER A 198 7.50 -9.01 21.87
N ARG A 199 6.22 -8.70 22.02
CA ARG A 199 5.14 -9.33 21.27
C ARG A 199 4.83 -8.48 20.05
N ILE A 200 5.15 -9.00 18.85
CA ILE A 200 4.84 -8.34 17.58
C ILE A 200 3.36 -8.52 17.27
N SER A 201 2.84 -9.75 17.40
CA SER A 201 1.45 -10.07 17.09
C SER A 201 0.92 -11.24 17.94
N ASP A 202 -0.37 -11.18 18.28
CA ASP A 202 -1.15 -12.26 18.93
C ASP A 202 -2.46 -12.52 18.17
N HIS A 203 -2.50 -12.14 16.90
CA HIS A 203 -3.66 -12.32 16.01
C HIS A 203 -3.21 -12.71 14.61
N VAL A 204 -4.06 -13.49 13.95
CA VAL A 204 -3.75 -14.11 12.67
C VAL A 204 -4.95 -14.09 11.72
N THR A 205 -4.68 -13.84 10.45
CA THR A 205 -5.62 -14.11 9.36
C THR A 205 -5.26 -15.45 8.72
N LEU A 206 -6.20 -16.40 8.73
CA LEU A 206 -6.11 -17.61 7.94
C LEU A 206 -6.56 -17.28 6.52
N SER A 207 -5.61 -17.30 5.59
CA SER A 207 -5.89 -17.20 4.17
C SER A 207 -6.31 -18.58 3.67
N THR A 208 -7.60 -18.77 3.43
CA THR A 208 -8.10 -20.00 2.86
C THR A 208 -7.64 -20.09 1.41
N MET A 209 -6.90 -21.14 1.08
CA MET A 209 -6.52 -21.40 -0.30
C MET A 209 -7.75 -21.77 -1.12
N HIS A 210 -7.75 -21.45 -2.41
CA HIS A 210 -8.70 -22.04 -3.33
C HIS A 210 -8.58 -23.57 -3.28
N GLY A 211 -9.71 -24.25 -3.13
CA GLY A 211 -9.74 -25.70 -3.01
C GLY A 211 -9.48 -26.28 -1.62
N CYS A 212 -9.39 -25.47 -0.56
CA CYS A 212 -9.25 -25.99 0.80
C CYS A 212 -10.58 -26.60 1.28
N PRO A 213 -10.61 -27.90 1.70
CA PRO A 213 -11.85 -28.53 2.16
C PRO A 213 -12.44 -27.82 3.39
N PRO A 214 -13.79 -27.74 3.51
CA PRO A 214 -14.46 -27.09 4.62
C PRO A 214 -13.99 -27.57 6.00
N GLY A 215 -13.91 -28.87 6.20
CA GLY A 215 -13.45 -29.46 7.47
C GLY A 215 -11.99 -29.16 7.82
N GLU A 216 -11.17 -28.87 6.82
CA GLU A 216 -9.78 -28.45 7.03
C GLU A 216 -9.71 -27.01 7.53
N ILE A 217 -10.51 -26.10 6.96
CA ILE A 217 -10.62 -24.71 7.39
C ILE A 217 -11.03 -24.64 8.86
N GLU A 218 -12.03 -25.43 9.26
CA GLU A 218 -12.50 -25.47 10.64
C GLU A 218 -11.43 -26.01 11.59
N LYS A 219 -10.74 -27.10 11.23
CA LYS A 219 -9.65 -27.67 12.04
C LYS A 219 -8.53 -26.66 12.27
N ILE A 220 -8.09 -25.97 11.21
CA ILE A 220 -7.05 -24.94 11.31
C ILE A 220 -7.52 -23.81 12.20
N GLY A 221 -8.75 -23.30 11.99
CA GLY A 221 -9.32 -22.22 12.79
C GLY A 221 -9.38 -22.59 14.28
N ARG A 222 -9.87 -23.80 14.60
CA ARG A 222 -9.89 -24.30 15.98
C ARG A 222 -8.49 -24.43 16.58
N TYR A 223 -7.51 -24.95 15.83
CA TYR A 223 -6.12 -25.02 16.25
C TYR A 223 -5.54 -23.66 16.62
N LEU A 224 -5.74 -22.65 15.76
CA LEU A 224 -5.26 -21.30 15.99
C LEU A 224 -5.91 -20.65 17.23
N ILE A 225 -7.20 -20.87 17.43
CA ILE A 225 -7.96 -20.32 18.56
C ILE A 225 -7.64 -21.09 19.85
N SER A 226 -7.82 -22.42 19.83
CA SER A 226 -7.85 -23.21 21.06
C SER A 226 -6.45 -23.61 21.57
N GLU A 227 -5.51 -23.86 20.64
CA GLU A 227 -4.15 -24.31 21.00
C GLU A 227 -3.14 -23.15 20.96
N LYS A 228 -3.11 -22.38 19.87
CA LYS A 228 -2.19 -21.23 19.74
C LYS A 228 -2.66 -20.00 20.51
N LYS A 229 -3.93 -19.95 20.94
CA LYS A 229 -4.51 -18.82 21.67
C LYS A 229 -4.40 -17.49 20.92
N LEU A 230 -4.69 -17.51 19.63
CA LEU A 230 -4.63 -16.33 18.76
C LEU A 230 -6.03 -15.81 18.45
N HIS A 231 -6.21 -14.50 18.47
CA HIS A 231 -7.35 -13.87 17.82
C HIS A 231 -7.31 -14.25 16.33
N THR A 232 -8.40 -14.76 15.79
CA THR A 232 -8.38 -15.40 14.47
C THR A 232 -9.38 -14.76 13.53
N THR A 233 -8.94 -14.46 12.32
CA THR A 233 -9.78 -13.97 11.22
C THR A 233 -9.69 -14.97 10.07
N ILE A 234 -10.84 -15.36 9.51
CA ILE A 234 -10.90 -16.22 8.31
C ILE A 234 -11.10 -15.33 7.09
N LYS A 235 -10.19 -15.40 6.13
CA LYS A 235 -10.31 -14.68 4.87
C LYS A 235 -11.11 -15.51 3.89
N LEU A 236 -12.24 -14.98 3.43
CA LEU A 236 -13.21 -15.68 2.61
C LEU A 236 -13.04 -15.36 1.12
N ASN A 237 -13.44 -16.31 0.26
CA ASN A 237 -13.40 -16.17 -1.18
C ASN A 237 -14.67 -15.51 -1.72
N PRO A 238 -14.58 -14.68 -2.77
CA PRO A 238 -15.76 -14.04 -3.37
C PRO A 238 -16.73 -15.05 -4.01
N THR A 239 -16.26 -16.25 -4.36
CA THR A 239 -17.05 -17.39 -4.88
C THR A 239 -18.20 -17.83 -3.95
N LEU A 240 -18.13 -17.49 -2.66
CA LEU A 240 -19.22 -17.69 -1.69
C LEU A 240 -20.54 -17.00 -2.09
N LEU A 241 -20.48 -16.01 -2.97
CA LEU A 241 -21.69 -15.37 -3.50
C LEU A 241 -22.51 -16.35 -4.36
N GLY A 242 -21.87 -17.35 -4.93
CA GLY A 242 -22.42 -18.34 -5.84
C GLY A 242 -22.20 -17.98 -7.32
N PRO A 243 -22.22 -18.99 -8.22
CA PRO A 243 -21.81 -18.79 -9.62
C PRO A 243 -22.77 -17.85 -10.39
N GLU A 244 -24.06 -17.98 -10.19
CA GLU A 244 -25.07 -17.19 -10.90
C GLU A 244 -25.01 -15.70 -10.51
N GLU A 245 -25.05 -15.42 -9.22
CA GLU A 245 -25.05 -14.05 -8.69
C GLU A 245 -23.72 -13.36 -8.99
N LEU A 246 -22.59 -14.05 -8.79
CA LEU A 246 -21.27 -13.49 -9.03
C LEU A 246 -21.08 -13.15 -10.52
N ARG A 247 -21.38 -14.07 -11.44
CA ARG A 247 -21.23 -13.83 -12.88
C ARG A 247 -22.22 -12.81 -13.39
N SER A 248 -23.46 -12.81 -12.91
CA SER A 248 -24.45 -11.79 -13.25
C SER A 248 -23.94 -10.40 -12.84
N LEU A 249 -23.39 -10.27 -11.64
CA LEU A 249 -22.85 -9.01 -11.16
C LEU A 249 -21.60 -8.60 -11.95
N LEU A 250 -20.58 -9.47 -12.04
CA LEU A 250 -19.30 -9.17 -12.67
C LEU A 250 -19.43 -8.92 -14.18
N ASN A 251 -20.07 -9.84 -14.88
CA ASN A 251 -20.06 -9.82 -16.34
C ASN A 251 -21.24 -9.04 -16.92
N THR A 252 -22.47 -9.22 -16.41
CA THR A 252 -23.64 -8.58 -16.98
C THR A 252 -23.81 -7.16 -16.47
N LYS A 253 -23.72 -6.95 -15.16
CA LYS A 253 -24.00 -5.63 -14.57
C LYS A 253 -22.79 -4.70 -14.64
N LEU A 254 -21.61 -5.17 -14.26
CA LEU A 254 -20.38 -4.38 -14.25
C LEU A 254 -19.64 -4.40 -15.60
N GLY A 255 -19.97 -5.32 -16.52
CA GLY A 255 -19.45 -5.39 -17.89
C GLY A 255 -18.03 -5.92 -18.03
N PHE A 256 -17.44 -6.56 -16.99
CA PHE A 256 -16.11 -7.17 -17.10
C PHE A 256 -16.15 -8.46 -17.93
N THR A 257 -15.11 -8.66 -18.75
CA THR A 257 -14.98 -9.84 -19.62
C THR A 257 -14.21 -11.00 -18.97
N ALA A 258 -13.82 -10.85 -17.70
CA ALA A 258 -13.10 -11.87 -16.96
C ALA A 258 -13.96 -13.14 -16.82
N GLU A 259 -13.36 -14.30 -17.12
CA GLU A 259 -14.02 -15.59 -17.02
C GLU A 259 -13.71 -16.24 -15.67
N VAL A 260 -14.74 -16.49 -14.88
CA VAL A 260 -14.65 -17.26 -13.64
C VAL A 260 -15.07 -18.70 -13.96
N PRO A 261 -14.15 -19.68 -13.96
CA PRO A 261 -14.46 -21.04 -14.37
C PRO A 261 -15.31 -21.77 -13.32
N ASP A 262 -16.08 -22.79 -13.74
CA ASP A 262 -16.91 -23.58 -12.82
C ASP A 262 -16.09 -24.24 -11.72
N ILE A 263 -14.88 -24.69 -12.06
CA ILE A 263 -13.95 -25.34 -11.14
C ILE A 263 -13.63 -24.45 -9.91
N ALA A 264 -13.59 -23.12 -10.06
CA ALA A 264 -13.36 -22.22 -8.95
C ALA A 264 -14.51 -22.29 -7.91
N PHE A 265 -15.73 -22.49 -8.39
CA PHE A 265 -16.88 -22.68 -7.48
C PHE A 265 -16.94 -24.12 -6.93
N GLU A 266 -16.51 -25.10 -7.67
CA GLU A 266 -16.52 -26.51 -7.24
C GLU A 266 -15.55 -26.77 -6.09
N HIS A 267 -14.35 -26.19 -6.17
CA HIS A 267 -13.28 -26.39 -5.20
C HIS A 267 -13.43 -25.52 -3.95
N ASP A 268 -14.00 -24.33 -4.10
CA ASP A 268 -14.09 -23.39 -2.99
C ASP A 268 -15.20 -23.78 -2.00
N LEU A 269 -15.07 -23.24 -0.77
CA LEU A 269 -16.03 -23.35 0.31
C LEU A 269 -17.45 -22.95 -0.17
N LYS A 270 -18.43 -23.79 0.13
CA LYS A 270 -19.84 -23.48 -0.17
C LYS A 270 -20.45 -22.62 0.92
N TYR A 271 -21.43 -21.78 0.54
CA TYR A 271 -22.03 -20.83 1.48
C TYR A 271 -22.64 -21.48 2.72
N PRO A 272 -23.42 -22.58 2.65
CA PRO A 272 -23.97 -23.24 3.84
C PRO A 272 -22.87 -23.77 4.79
N ASP A 273 -21.80 -24.33 4.21
CA ASP A 273 -20.66 -24.82 5.01
C ASP A 273 -19.91 -23.65 5.67
N ALA A 274 -19.79 -22.53 4.97
CA ALA A 274 -19.20 -21.32 5.54
C ALA A 274 -19.97 -20.85 6.77
N LEU A 275 -21.30 -20.79 6.73
CA LEU A 275 -22.11 -20.40 7.90
C LEU A 275 -21.85 -21.30 9.11
N ASN A 276 -21.84 -22.62 8.90
CA ASN A 276 -21.58 -23.61 9.96
C ASN A 276 -20.18 -23.43 10.57
N ILE A 277 -19.15 -23.27 9.73
CA ILE A 277 -17.76 -23.09 10.17
C ILE A 277 -17.60 -21.78 10.95
N LEU A 278 -18.17 -20.70 10.44
CA LEU A 278 -18.07 -19.39 11.09
C LEU A 278 -18.73 -19.39 12.47
N GLU A 279 -19.90 -20.01 12.60
CA GLU A 279 -20.58 -20.15 13.90
C GLU A 279 -19.78 -21.01 14.87
N SER A 280 -19.25 -22.15 14.39
CA SER A 280 -18.40 -23.06 15.17
C SER A 280 -17.13 -22.38 15.68
N LEU A 281 -16.46 -21.58 14.83
CA LEU A 281 -15.25 -20.88 15.22
C LEU A 281 -15.51 -19.68 16.13
N ARG A 282 -16.66 -19.00 15.94
CA ARG A 282 -17.11 -17.94 16.82
C ARG A 282 -17.31 -18.47 18.23
N GLN A 283 -18.02 -19.58 18.38
CA GLN A 283 -18.22 -20.23 19.67
C GLN A 283 -16.89 -20.63 20.32
N ALA A 284 -15.97 -21.26 19.57
CA ALA A 284 -14.66 -21.66 20.09
C ALA A 284 -13.83 -20.44 20.56
N SER A 285 -13.99 -19.30 19.88
CA SER A 285 -13.32 -18.06 20.25
C SER A 285 -13.90 -17.45 21.53
N ASP A 286 -15.22 -17.43 21.65
CA ASP A 286 -15.91 -16.94 22.85
C ASP A 286 -15.53 -17.78 24.08
N GLU A 287 -15.51 -19.12 23.95
CA GLU A 287 -15.04 -20.04 25.01
C GLU A 287 -13.57 -19.81 25.40
N SER A 288 -12.75 -19.35 24.46
CA SER A 288 -11.33 -19.05 24.70
C SER A 288 -11.07 -17.61 25.16
N GLY A 289 -12.09 -16.74 25.23
CA GLY A 289 -11.95 -15.32 25.55
C GLY A 289 -11.19 -14.52 24.47
N LEU A 290 -11.26 -15.00 23.21
CA LEU A 290 -10.59 -14.40 22.06
C LEU A 290 -11.62 -13.74 21.13
N GLN A 291 -11.15 -12.89 20.21
CA GLN A 291 -11.98 -12.30 19.18
C GLN A 291 -11.85 -13.11 17.89
N PHE A 292 -12.99 -13.34 17.25
CA PHE A 292 -13.10 -13.98 15.96
C PHE A 292 -13.75 -13.03 14.95
N GLY A 293 -13.33 -13.12 13.69
CA GLY A 293 -13.92 -12.35 12.62
C GLY A 293 -13.64 -12.95 11.24
N VAL A 294 -14.14 -12.27 10.23
CA VAL A 294 -13.88 -12.61 8.83
C VAL A 294 -13.23 -11.46 8.10
N LYS A 295 -12.57 -11.79 7.00
CA LYS A 295 -12.05 -10.80 6.06
C LYS A 295 -12.66 -11.00 4.69
N LEU A 296 -13.22 -9.96 4.13
CA LEU A 296 -13.75 -9.91 2.78
C LEU A 296 -12.86 -9.04 1.88
N THR A 297 -12.27 -9.59 0.79
CA THR A 297 -12.23 -10.98 0.36
C THR A 297 -10.80 -11.38 -0.05
N ASN A 298 -10.58 -12.65 -0.37
CA ASN A 298 -9.50 -13.06 -1.24
C ASN A 298 -9.72 -12.45 -2.65
N THR A 299 -8.70 -12.58 -3.50
CA THR A 299 -8.81 -12.31 -4.93
C THR A 299 -9.71 -13.34 -5.61
N LEU A 300 -10.29 -12.99 -6.75
CA LEU A 300 -11.18 -13.87 -7.51
C LEU A 300 -10.38 -14.63 -8.56
N GLU A 301 -10.46 -15.96 -8.52
CA GLU A 301 -9.84 -16.82 -9.51
C GLU A 301 -10.52 -16.67 -10.88
N THR A 302 -9.71 -16.38 -11.91
CA THR A 302 -10.17 -16.17 -13.29
C THR A 302 -9.22 -16.85 -14.27
N VAL A 303 -9.71 -17.21 -15.44
CA VAL A 303 -8.87 -17.78 -16.50
C VAL A 303 -7.86 -16.75 -16.99
N ASN A 304 -6.59 -17.13 -17.09
CA ASN A 304 -5.55 -16.28 -17.63
C ASN A 304 -5.75 -16.10 -19.16
N LYS A 305 -6.29 -14.95 -19.55
CA LYS A 305 -6.48 -14.55 -20.94
C LYS A 305 -5.64 -13.35 -21.33
N LYS A 306 -4.69 -12.97 -20.47
CA LYS A 306 -3.83 -11.81 -20.69
C LYS A 306 -2.43 -12.26 -21.15
N ASP A 307 -1.90 -11.60 -22.17
CA ASP A 307 -0.54 -11.84 -22.68
C ASP A 307 0.57 -11.37 -21.73
N VAL A 308 0.21 -10.81 -20.57
CA VAL A 308 1.17 -10.28 -19.58
C VAL A 308 1.79 -11.39 -18.75
N PHE A 309 1.00 -12.39 -18.36
CA PHE A 309 1.47 -13.51 -17.54
C PHE A 309 1.94 -14.68 -18.39
N SER A 310 2.83 -15.51 -17.82
CA SER A 310 3.28 -16.72 -18.48
C SER A 310 2.11 -17.62 -18.86
N ASN A 311 2.16 -18.22 -20.06
CA ASN A 311 1.19 -19.23 -20.48
C ASN A 311 1.24 -20.51 -19.64
N SER A 312 2.26 -20.70 -18.80
CA SER A 312 2.32 -21.78 -17.82
C SER A 312 1.38 -21.55 -16.62
N GLU A 313 0.89 -20.32 -16.45
CA GLU A 313 -0.06 -19.96 -15.41
C GLU A 313 -1.48 -19.96 -15.99
N PRO A 314 -2.26 -21.05 -15.83
CA PRO A 314 -3.59 -21.16 -16.43
C PRO A 314 -4.61 -20.20 -15.79
N MET A 315 -4.36 -19.78 -14.56
CA MET A 315 -5.23 -18.93 -13.77
C MET A 315 -4.51 -17.65 -13.36
N MET A 316 -5.29 -16.59 -13.23
CA MET A 316 -4.90 -15.34 -12.62
C MET A 316 -5.96 -14.91 -11.60
N TYR A 317 -5.55 -14.11 -10.63
CA TYR A 317 -6.38 -13.72 -9.51
C TYR A 317 -6.74 -12.23 -9.59
N MET A 318 -8.02 -11.96 -9.88
CA MET A 318 -8.56 -10.60 -10.01
C MET A 318 -8.66 -9.92 -8.64
N SER A 319 -8.29 -8.65 -8.60
CA SER A 319 -8.39 -7.76 -7.45
C SER A 319 -8.84 -6.35 -7.87
N GLY A 320 -8.91 -5.42 -6.93
CA GLY A 320 -9.23 -4.02 -7.22
C GLY A 320 -10.73 -3.75 -7.32
N ARG A 321 -11.09 -2.68 -8.04
CA ARG A 321 -12.44 -2.11 -8.04
C ARG A 321 -13.54 -3.07 -8.50
N ALA A 322 -13.24 -4.01 -9.39
CA ALA A 322 -14.20 -5.01 -9.84
C ALA A 322 -14.71 -5.91 -8.71
N LEU A 323 -13.85 -6.20 -7.71
CA LEU A 323 -14.23 -6.98 -6.53
C LEU A 323 -15.10 -6.22 -5.54
N HIS A 324 -15.12 -4.90 -5.57
CA HIS A 324 -15.78 -4.12 -4.54
C HIS A 324 -17.30 -4.39 -4.45
N PRO A 325 -18.10 -4.28 -5.53
CA PRO A 325 -19.52 -4.59 -5.48
C PRO A 325 -19.81 -6.05 -5.11
N ILE A 326 -18.97 -6.98 -5.57
CA ILE A 326 -19.09 -8.43 -5.27
C ILE A 326 -18.92 -8.65 -3.75
N SER A 327 -17.88 -8.08 -3.17
CA SER A 327 -17.57 -8.24 -1.75
C SER A 327 -18.54 -7.51 -0.84
N ILE A 328 -19.10 -6.37 -1.28
CA ILE A 328 -20.20 -5.69 -0.55
C ILE A 328 -21.49 -6.54 -0.59
N SER A 329 -21.81 -7.15 -1.73
CA SER A 329 -22.96 -8.07 -1.83
C SER A 329 -22.79 -9.28 -0.91
N LEU A 330 -21.58 -9.86 -0.87
CA LEU A 330 -21.26 -10.95 0.06
C LEU A 330 -21.32 -10.50 1.53
N ALA A 331 -20.82 -9.30 1.84
CA ALA A 331 -20.91 -8.73 3.19
C ALA A 331 -22.37 -8.61 3.65
N ARG A 332 -23.24 -8.09 2.76
CA ARG A 332 -24.67 -8.00 3.03
C ARG A 332 -25.29 -9.36 3.30
N LYS A 333 -25.00 -10.35 2.48
CA LYS A 333 -25.52 -11.72 2.62
C LYS A 333 -25.12 -12.32 3.98
N LEU A 334 -23.84 -12.26 4.32
CA LEU A 334 -23.32 -12.75 5.60
C LEU A 334 -23.89 -11.98 6.80
N GLN A 335 -23.92 -10.66 6.76
CA GLN A 335 -24.42 -9.86 7.88
C GLN A 335 -25.93 -10.04 8.11
N ASN A 336 -26.70 -10.32 7.07
CA ASN A 336 -28.11 -10.68 7.24
C ASN A 336 -28.28 -12.00 8.01
N ASP A 337 -27.51 -13.04 7.65
CA ASP A 337 -27.56 -14.34 8.33
C ASP A 337 -27.02 -14.27 9.78
N PHE A 338 -26.02 -13.43 10.03
CA PHE A 338 -25.45 -13.19 11.37
C PHE A 338 -26.08 -12.00 12.11
N HIS A 339 -27.18 -11.45 11.61
CA HIS A 339 -27.93 -10.34 12.24
C HIS A 339 -27.04 -9.13 12.60
N GLY A 340 -26.05 -8.82 11.76
CA GLY A 340 -25.10 -7.72 11.94
C GLY A 340 -24.01 -7.96 12.99
N SER A 341 -23.94 -9.14 13.58
CA SER A 341 -23.02 -9.45 14.68
C SER A 341 -21.66 -9.95 14.23
N LEU A 342 -21.47 -10.25 12.93
CA LEU A 342 -20.21 -10.75 12.42
C LEU A 342 -19.18 -9.62 12.34
N ASP A 343 -18.02 -9.82 12.95
CA ASP A 343 -16.90 -8.88 12.86
C ASP A 343 -16.23 -9.02 11.48
N ILE A 344 -16.37 -8.00 10.63
CA ILE A 344 -15.85 -8.01 9.27
C ILE A 344 -14.73 -6.97 9.13
N SER A 345 -13.52 -7.41 8.77
CA SER A 345 -12.50 -6.57 8.15
C SER A 345 -12.66 -6.60 6.63
N PHE A 346 -12.37 -5.48 5.96
CA PHE A 346 -12.66 -5.35 4.53
C PHE A 346 -11.39 -5.09 3.70
N SER A 347 -11.30 -5.71 2.52
CA SER A 347 -10.17 -5.56 1.62
C SER A 347 -10.54 -5.94 0.18
N ALA A 348 -11.42 -5.27 -0.45
CA ALA A 348 -11.79 -5.56 -1.83
C ALA A 348 -12.07 -4.26 -2.58
N GLY A 349 -11.13 -3.85 -3.41
CA GLY A 349 -11.23 -2.62 -4.17
C GLY A 349 -11.47 -1.38 -3.30
N ALA A 350 -10.95 -1.40 -2.08
CA ALA A 350 -11.01 -0.23 -1.21
C ALA A 350 -10.13 0.88 -1.76
N ASP A 351 -10.65 2.08 -1.78
CA ASP A 351 -9.99 3.30 -2.20
C ASP A 351 -10.43 4.51 -1.36
N CYS A 352 -9.89 5.69 -1.65
CA CYS A 352 -10.23 6.89 -0.89
C CYS A 352 -11.69 7.34 -1.06
N PHE A 353 -12.39 6.91 -2.10
CA PHE A 353 -13.77 7.33 -2.37
C PHE A 353 -14.79 6.47 -1.64
N ASN A 354 -14.49 5.19 -1.41
CA ASN A 354 -15.42 4.23 -0.82
C ASN A 354 -15.14 3.87 0.64
N ILE A 355 -13.97 4.22 1.18
CA ILE A 355 -13.60 3.84 2.56
C ILE A 355 -14.63 4.32 3.60
N ALA A 356 -15.19 5.50 3.43
CA ALA A 356 -16.15 6.06 4.37
C ALA A 356 -17.48 5.28 4.37
N ASP A 357 -17.96 4.86 3.20
CA ASP A 357 -19.14 4.00 3.05
C ASP A 357 -18.89 2.62 3.70
N VAL A 358 -17.72 2.02 3.48
CA VAL A 358 -17.35 0.73 4.08
C VAL A 358 -17.34 0.81 5.61
N LEU A 359 -16.77 1.88 6.17
CA LEU A 359 -16.77 2.10 7.62
C LEU A 359 -18.17 2.37 8.17
N ALA A 360 -19.01 3.10 7.43
CA ALA A 360 -20.40 3.33 7.81
C ALA A 360 -21.21 2.02 7.89
N CYS A 361 -20.85 1.00 7.10
CA CYS A 361 -21.41 -0.34 7.19
C CYS A 361 -20.90 -1.15 8.41
N GLY A 362 -20.03 -0.58 9.25
CA GLY A 362 -19.48 -1.25 10.42
C GLY A 362 -18.26 -2.13 10.14
N MET A 363 -17.80 -2.23 8.90
CA MET A 363 -16.66 -3.06 8.50
C MET A 363 -15.33 -2.35 8.78
N LYS A 364 -14.52 -2.89 9.66
CA LYS A 364 -13.23 -2.33 10.07
C LYS A 364 -12.27 -3.39 10.65
N PRO A 365 -10.93 -3.29 10.44
CA PRO A 365 -10.25 -2.27 9.62
C PRO A 365 -10.51 -2.46 8.12
N VAL A 366 -10.23 -1.41 7.35
CA VAL A 366 -10.20 -1.46 5.88
C VAL A 366 -8.76 -1.54 5.44
N THR A 367 -8.37 -2.61 4.76
CA THR A 367 -7.01 -2.82 4.26
C THR A 367 -6.96 -2.69 2.74
N VAL A 368 -5.87 -2.13 2.24
CA VAL A 368 -5.68 -1.73 0.85
C VAL A 368 -4.49 -2.46 0.25
N CYS A 369 -4.59 -2.90 -0.99
CA CYS A 369 -3.48 -3.43 -1.77
C CYS A 369 -3.44 -2.80 -3.16
N THR A 370 -4.39 -3.14 -4.02
CA THR A 370 -4.43 -2.78 -5.44
C THR A 370 -4.34 -1.27 -5.69
N ASP A 371 -5.02 -0.46 -4.86
CA ASP A 371 -4.97 1.00 -5.02
C ASP A 371 -3.56 1.57 -4.78
N LEU A 372 -2.75 0.94 -3.93
CA LEU A 372 -1.37 1.35 -3.68
C LEU A 372 -0.38 0.90 -4.77
N LEU A 373 -0.79 0.03 -5.68
CA LEU A 373 -0.02 -0.34 -6.87
C LEU A 373 -0.18 0.70 -7.99
N LYS A 374 -1.19 1.55 -7.88
CA LYS A 374 -1.39 2.67 -8.81
C LYS A 374 -0.35 3.76 -8.55
N PRO A 375 -0.06 4.59 -9.57
CA PRO A 375 0.81 5.75 -9.39
C PRO A 375 0.39 6.65 -8.23
N GLY A 376 1.37 7.13 -7.47
CA GLY A 376 1.16 7.78 -6.17
C GLY A 376 1.44 6.86 -4.97
N GLY A 377 1.39 5.54 -5.17
CA GLY A 377 1.81 4.53 -4.18
C GLY A 377 1.25 4.79 -2.78
N TYR A 378 2.10 4.70 -1.77
CA TYR A 378 1.70 4.90 -0.36
C TYR A 378 1.18 6.32 -0.08
N GLY A 379 1.58 7.33 -0.85
CA GLY A 379 1.07 8.69 -0.73
C GLY A 379 -0.46 8.78 -0.92
N ARG A 380 -1.06 7.82 -1.64
CA ARG A 380 -2.52 7.73 -1.80
C ARG A 380 -3.25 7.56 -0.47
N LEU A 381 -2.64 6.94 0.54
CA LEU A 381 -3.24 6.79 1.88
C LEU A 381 -3.58 8.14 2.54
N HIS A 382 -2.87 9.20 2.17
CA HIS A 382 -3.21 10.55 2.63
C HIS A 382 -4.64 10.95 2.22
N GLN A 383 -5.07 10.61 1.00
CA GLN A 383 -6.43 10.88 0.52
C GLN A 383 -7.49 10.14 1.33
N TYR A 384 -7.21 8.91 1.77
CA TYR A 384 -8.10 8.15 2.66
C TYR A 384 -8.33 8.89 3.98
N ILE A 385 -7.25 9.38 4.57
CA ILE A 385 -7.32 10.10 5.85
C ILE A 385 -8.06 11.42 5.70
N GLU A 386 -7.80 12.18 4.65
CA GLU A 386 -8.48 13.46 4.42
C GLU A 386 -9.97 13.25 4.12
N ASN A 387 -10.35 12.21 3.35
CA ASN A 387 -11.74 11.88 3.16
C ASN A 387 -12.42 11.50 4.50
N LEU A 388 -11.79 10.68 5.32
CA LEU A 388 -12.34 10.35 6.64
C LEU A 388 -12.50 11.59 7.52
N ARG A 389 -11.52 12.49 7.55
CA ARG A 389 -11.64 13.77 8.27
C ARG A 389 -12.86 14.56 7.80
N SER A 390 -13.02 14.66 6.48
CA SER A 390 -14.14 15.38 5.87
C SER A 390 -15.48 14.74 6.19
N GLN A 391 -15.59 13.42 6.09
CA GLN A 391 -16.84 12.70 6.34
C GLN A 391 -17.24 12.73 7.83
N PHE A 392 -16.29 12.55 8.75
CA PHE A 392 -16.57 12.66 10.19
C PHE A 392 -16.98 14.08 10.59
N ALA A 393 -16.37 15.10 9.98
CA ALA A 393 -16.75 16.49 10.19
C ALA A 393 -18.14 16.80 9.61
N LEU A 394 -18.44 16.31 8.38
CA LEU A 394 -19.73 16.48 7.71
C LEU A 394 -20.88 15.94 8.56
N HIS A 395 -20.70 14.77 9.15
CA HIS A 395 -21.69 14.13 10.01
C HIS A 395 -21.59 14.60 11.48
N GLY A 396 -20.61 15.43 11.83
CA GLY A 396 -20.37 15.88 13.20
C GLY A 396 -20.15 14.73 14.18
N ALA A 397 -19.49 13.64 13.73
CA ALA A 397 -19.33 12.43 14.51
C ALA A 397 -18.13 12.54 15.47
N ALA A 398 -18.36 12.23 16.76
CA ALA A 398 -17.32 12.25 17.79
C ALA A 398 -16.56 10.91 17.92
N GLY A 399 -16.97 9.89 17.19
CA GLY A 399 -16.35 8.57 17.17
C GLY A 399 -16.93 7.67 16.08
N MET A 400 -16.33 6.48 15.93
CA MET A 400 -16.71 5.52 14.89
C MET A 400 -18.19 5.08 15.00
N ASP A 401 -18.64 4.72 16.20
CA ASP A 401 -20.01 4.24 16.41
C ASP A 401 -21.04 5.34 16.12
N GLU A 402 -20.74 6.57 16.54
CA GLU A 402 -21.58 7.71 16.24
C GLU A 402 -21.63 8.03 14.74
N TYR A 403 -20.50 7.85 14.04
CA TYR A 403 -20.45 7.98 12.58
C TYR A 403 -21.39 7.00 11.89
N ILE A 404 -21.33 5.71 12.25
CA ILE A 404 -22.19 4.67 11.71
C ILE A 404 -23.67 5.03 11.91
N ILE A 405 -24.04 5.44 13.12
CA ILE A 405 -25.42 5.81 13.47
C ILE A 405 -25.90 7.03 12.68
N LYS A 406 -25.05 8.07 12.58
CA LYS A 406 -25.42 9.32 11.90
C LYS A 406 -25.56 9.16 10.39
N VAL A 407 -24.72 8.31 9.76
CA VAL A 407 -24.86 7.99 8.34
C VAL A 407 -26.17 7.28 8.06
N ALA A 408 -26.60 6.36 8.92
CA ALA A 408 -27.89 5.67 8.79
C ALA A 408 -29.10 6.60 9.05
N GLY A 409 -28.88 7.74 9.70
CA GLY A 409 -29.96 8.63 10.09
C GLY A 409 -30.93 8.02 11.11
N THR A 410 -30.49 7.03 11.88
CA THR A 410 -31.30 6.27 12.84
C THR A 410 -30.88 6.57 14.29
N SER A 411 -31.74 6.34 15.24
CA SER A 411 -31.44 6.38 16.68
C SER A 411 -31.22 4.99 17.28
N GLY A 412 -31.07 3.97 16.43
CA GLY A 412 -30.92 2.58 16.85
C GLY A 412 -29.52 2.23 17.38
N SER A 413 -29.30 0.93 17.59
CA SER A 413 -27.96 0.42 17.93
C SER A 413 -27.01 0.54 16.75
N VAL A 414 -25.70 0.57 17.04
CA VAL A 414 -24.61 0.59 16.01
C VAL A 414 -24.75 -0.59 15.04
N ILE A 415 -25.11 -1.78 15.55
CA ILE A 415 -25.32 -2.98 14.72
C ILE A 415 -26.43 -2.75 13.71
N ARG A 416 -27.60 -2.26 14.16
CA ARG A 416 -28.72 -1.98 13.27
C ARG A 416 -28.40 -0.89 12.26
N ALA A 417 -27.77 0.18 12.69
CA ALA A 417 -27.32 1.27 11.81
C ALA A 417 -26.34 0.77 10.74
N GLY A 418 -25.38 -0.08 11.13
CA GLY A 418 -24.45 -0.72 10.21
C GLY A 418 -25.13 -1.58 9.15
N LEU A 419 -26.15 -2.37 9.54
CA LEU A 419 -26.96 -3.16 8.60
C LEU A 419 -27.76 -2.28 7.63
N GLU A 420 -28.43 -1.23 8.12
CA GLU A 420 -29.14 -0.26 7.28
C GLU A 420 -28.19 0.41 6.26
N ASN A 421 -27.02 0.85 6.70
CA ASN A 421 -26.01 1.41 5.81
C ASN A 421 -25.54 0.39 4.76
N LEU A 422 -25.32 -0.86 5.18
CA LEU A 422 -24.85 -1.93 4.27
C LEU A 422 -25.91 -2.29 3.23
N ASP A 423 -27.19 -2.39 3.61
CA ASP A 423 -28.28 -2.64 2.68
C ASP A 423 -28.42 -1.50 1.66
N ASN A 424 -28.35 -0.25 2.12
CA ASN A 424 -28.40 0.92 1.25
C ASN A 424 -27.18 0.99 0.32
N TYR A 425 -25.99 0.68 0.84
CA TYR A 425 -24.77 0.71 0.05
C TYR A 425 -24.74 -0.42 -0.98
N ALA A 426 -25.07 -1.64 -0.59
CA ALA A 426 -25.15 -2.79 -1.50
C ALA A 426 -26.20 -2.59 -2.61
N GLY A 427 -27.31 -1.92 -2.30
CA GLY A 427 -28.35 -1.60 -3.28
C GLY A 427 -27.92 -0.64 -4.38
N ARG A 428 -26.90 0.21 -4.13
CA ARG A 428 -26.47 1.27 -5.07
C ARG A 428 -25.06 1.06 -5.64
N VAL A 429 -24.20 0.28 -4.96
CA VAL A 429 -22.78 0.17 -5.32
C VAL A 429 -22.56 -0.37 -6.73
N ALA A 430 -23.39 -1.32 -7.16
CA ALA A 430 -23.31 -1.93 -8.48
C ALA A 430 -23.86 -1.04 -9.61
N ASP A 431 -24.59 0.02 -9.28
CA ASP A 431 -25.08 1.01 -10.25
C ASP A 431 -24.11 2.20 -10.39
N ASN A 432 -23.11 2.28 -9.53
CA ASN A 432 -22.10 3.35 -9.60
C ASN A 432 -21.16 3.10 -10.79
N PRO A 433 -21.13 4.00 -11.80
CA PRO A 433 -20.28 3.86 -13.00
C PRO A 433 -18.79 3.65 -12.68
N ALA A 434 -18.31 4.15 -11.53
CA ALA A 434 -16.91 3.98 -11.13
C ALA A 434 -16.48 2.52 -10.96
N TYR A 435 -17.41 1.58 -10.80
CA TYR A 435 -17.12 0.16 -10.71
C TYR A 435 -17.33 -0.61 -12.01
N HIS A 436 -17.84 0.04 -13.07
CA HIS A 436 -18.07 -0.60 -14.35
C HIS A 436 -16.79 -0.71 -15.17
N HIS A 437 -16.70 -1.77 -15.97
CA HIS A 437 -15.62 -1.88 -16.96
C HIS A 437 -15.63 -0.68 -17.90
N GLY A 438 -14.45 -0.21 -18.29
CA GLY A 438 -14.32 0.95 -19.17
C GLY A 438 -14.54 2.32 -18.52
N TRP A 439 -14.80 2.39 -17.19
CA TRP A 439 -14.84 3.66 -16.46
C TRP A 439 -13.54 4.44 -16.55
N LEU A 440 -12.42 3.71 -16.44
CA LEU A 440 -11.11 4.33 -16.64
C LEU A 440 -10.88 4.58 -18.13
N ASN A 441 -10.33 5.74 -18.45
CA ASN A 441 -10.01 6.08 -19.84
C ASN A 441 -8.96 5.10 -20.39
N GLU A 442 -9.32 4.30 -21.40
CA GLU A 442 -8.41 3.36 -22.07
C GLU A 442 -7.20 4.07 -22.70
N GLN A 443 -7.35 5.33 -23.08
CA GLN A 443 -6.25 6.17 -23.57
C GLN A 443 -5.37 6.74 -22.45
N SER A 444 -5.67 6.42 -21.20
CA SER A 444 -4.88 6.84 -20.06
C SER A 444 -3.43 6.41 -20.25
N VAL A 445 -2.54 7.39 -20.25
CA VAL A 445 -1.11 7.15 -20.40
C VAL A 445 -0.54 6.67 -19.08
N LYS A 446 -0.20 5.39 -19.03
CA LYS A 446 0.59 4.81 -17.94
C LYS A 446 2.08 5.00 -18.23
N THR A 447 2.92 4.74 -17.28
CA THR A 447 4.36 4.77 -17.53
C THR A 447 4.76 3.63 -18.47
N ASP A 448 5.54 3.94 -19.48
CA ASP A 448 6.11 2.99 -20.46
C ASP A 448 7.57 2.60 -20.13
N ARG A 449 8.12 3.16 -19.06
CA ARG A 449 9.46 2.85 -18.57
C ARG A 449 9.50 1.58 -17.75
N ALA A 450 10.67 0.96 -17.66
CA ALA A 450 10.87 -0.14 -16.71
C ALA A 450 10.64 0.35 -15.27
N LEU A 451 9.93 -0.46 -14.48
CA LEU A 451 9.68 -0.15 -13.07
C LEU A 451 10.95 -0.37 -12.25
N GLY A 452 11.28 0.58 -11.39
CA GLY A 452 12.40 0.51 -10.45
C GLY A 452 11.96 0.05 -9.06
N SER A 453 12.93 -0.02 -8.15
CA SER A 453 12.70 -0.55 -6.78
C SER A 453 11.69 0.24 -5.95
N PHE A 454 11.45 1.50 -6.28
CA PHE A 454 10.60 2.42 -5.50
C PHE A 454 9.46 3.03 -6.31
N ASP A 455 9.11 2.45 -7.44
CA ASP A 455 8.07 3.00 -8.31
C ASP A 455 6.69 3.09 -7.66
N CYS A 456 6.42 2.26 -6.67
CA CYS A 456 5.15 2.31 -5.91
C CYS A 456 5.02 3.56 -5.02
N ILE A 457 6.11 4.29 -4.79
CA ILE A 457 6.13 5.52 -3.96
C ILE A 457 6.44 6.78 -4.76
N HIS A 458 6.66 6.67 -6.07
CA HIS A 458 6.88 7.79 -6.97
C HIS A 458 5.64 8.11 -7.80
N ALA A 459 5.37 9.40 -7.98
CA ALA A 459 4.35 9.86 -8.91
C ALA A 459 4.92 9.99 -10.33
N PRO A 460 4.33 9.38 -11.37
CA PRO A 460 4.85 9.46 -12.75
C PRO A 460 5.00 10.88 -13.28
N CYS A 461 4.22 11.82 -12.79
CA CYS A 461 4.35 13.23 -13.16
C CYS A 461 5.68 13.84 -12.66
N VAL A 462 6.25 13.34 -11.58
CA VAL A 462 7.58 13.76 -11.09
C VAL A 462 8.66 13.28 -12.04
N ASP A 463 8.64 12.00 -12.40
CA ASP A 463 9.64 11.39 -13.29
C ASP A 463 9.62 11.97 -14.70
N THR A 464 8.43 12.33 -15.21
CA THR A 464 8.28 12.96 -16.53
C THR A 464 8.61 14.44 -16.54
N CYS A 465 8.75 15.07 -15.39
CA CYS A 465 9.14 16.48 -15.32
C CYS A 465 10.66 16.63 -15.60
N PRO A 466 11.08 17.40 -16.61
CA PRO A 466 12.51 17.57 -16.92
C PRO A 466 13.33 18.15 -15.76
N THR A 467 12.69 18.85 -14.83
CA THR A 467 13.32 19.43 -13.64
C THR A 467 13.01 18.64 -12.36
N ASN A 468 12.40 17.47 -12.45
CA ASN A 468 12.05 16.62 -11.31
C ASN A 468 11.33 17.39 -10.19
N GLN A 469 10.33 18.22 -10.56
CA GLN A 469 9.53 18.94 -9.58
C GLN A 469 8.72 17.98 -8.73
N ASP A 470 8.69 18.22 -7.42
CA ASP A 470 7.77 17.51 -6.52
C ASP A 470 6.34 18.03 -6.72
N ILE A 471 5.72 17.54 -7.79
CA ILE A 471 4.39 17.96 -8.21
C ILE A 471 3.34 17.63 -7.15
N PRO A 472 3.30 16.43 -6.55
CA PRO A 472 2.34 16.13 -5.49
C PRO A 472 2.45 17.07 -4.30
N GLU A 473 3.66 17.46 -3.92
CA GLU A 473 3.87 18.33 -2.76
C GLU A 473 3.31 19.73 -3.00
N TYR A 474 3.68 20.40 -4.09
CA TYR A 474 3.17 21.76 -4.30
C TYR A 474 1.66 21.79 -4.59
N MET A 475 1.12 20.71 -5.17
CA MET A 475 -0.33 20.60 -5.35
C MET A 475 -1.07 20.42 -4.02
N LEU A 476 -0.51 19.62 -3.11
CA LEU A 476 -1.04 19.47 -1.76
C LEU A 476 -1.05 20.80 -1.03
N HIS A 477 0.06 21.53 -1.02
CA HIS A 477 0.14 22.84 -0.38
C HIS A 477 -0.82 23.85 -1.01
N THR A 478 -0.97 23.83 -2.33
CA THR A 478 -1.95 24.68 -3.03
C THR A 478 -3.37 24.35 -2.60
N ALA A 479 -3.71 23.05 -2.52
CA ALA A 479 -5.04 22.60 -2.08
C ALA A 479 -5.35 22.98 -0.63
N LEU A 480 -4.32 23.04 0.22
CA LEU A 480 -4.43 23.49 1.63
C LEU A 480 -4.44 25.02 1.78
N GLY A 481 -4.24 25.78 0.70
CA GLY A 481 -4.12 27.22 0.73
C GLY A 481 -2.77 27.74 1.24
N ASP A 482 -1.79 26.86 1.47
CA ASP A 482 -0.42 27.24 1.88
C ASP A 482 0.43 27.55 0.63
N LEU A 483 0.15 28.72 0.03
CA LEU A 483 0.81 29.14 -1.20
C LEU A 483 2.30 29.42 -1.05
N PRO A 484 2.80 29.95 0.09
CA PRO A 484 4.23 30.07 0.32
C PRO A 484 4.94 28.70 0.27
N ALA A 485 4.43 27.70 0.97
CA ALA A 485 5.01 26.36 0.95
C ALA A 485 4.91 25.70 -0.44
N ALA A 486 3.81 25.91 -1.18
CA ALA A 486 3.68 25.47 -2.56
C ALA A 486 4.77 26.10 -3.45
N PHE A 487 4.99 27.38 -3.32
CA PHE A 487 6.00 28.11 -4.08
C PHE A 487 7.43 27.65 -3.75
N ASP A 488 7.73 27.45 -2.46
CA ASP A 488 9.03 26.94 -2.01
C ASP A 488 9.28 25.52 -2.55
N ALA A 489 8.27 24.65 -2.59
CA ALA A 489 8.36 23.33 -3.19
C ALA A 489 8.72 23.41 -4.69
N ILE A 490 8.11 24.33 -5.42
CA ILE A 490 8.42 24.57 -6.83
C ILE A 490 9.86 25.08 -7.02
N LEU A 491 10.28 26.07 -6.19
CA LEU A 491 11.60 26.70 -6.32
C LEU A 491 12.79 25.75 -6.11
N ARG A 492 12.59 24.65 -5.39
CA ARG A 492 13.69 23.69 -5.13
C ARG A 492 14.37 23.18 -6.40
N THR A 493 13.62 23.02 -7.47
CA THR A 493 14.13 22.48 -8.74
C THR A 493 13.78 23.34 -9.97
N ASN A 494 12.99 24.40 -9.79
CA ASN A 494 12.56 25.29 -10.87
C ASN A 494 12.71 26.76 -10.45
N PRO A 495 13.83 27.41 -10.83
CA PRO A 495 14.11 28.79 -10.40
C PRO A 495 13.23 29.83 -11.10
N PHE A 496 12.47 29.47 -12.14
CA PHE A 496 11.64 30.37 -12.91
C PHE A 496 10.17 29.93 -12.98
N PRO A 497 9.48 29.76 -11.83
CA PRO A 497 8.15 29.17 -11.80
C PRO A 497 7.11 29.99 -12.57
N SER A 498 7.17 31.30 -12.58
CA SER A 498 6.27 32.18 -13.34
C SER A 498 6.43 31.98 -14.85
N VAL A 499 7.69 31.86 -15.33
CA VAL A 499 7.98 31.64 -16.74
C VAL A 499 7.55 30.22 -17.16
N THR A 500 7.99 29.22 -16.43
CA THR A 500 7.67 27.82 -16.75
C THR A 500 6.18 27.49 -16.52
N GLY A 501 5.47 28.26 -15.68
CA GLY A 501 4.03 28.21 -15.54
C GLY A 501 3.30 28.63 -16.83
N MET A 502 3.96 29.41 -17.68
CA MET A 502 3.40 29.86 -18.98
C MET A 502 3.81 28.97 -20.16
N VAL A 503 5.06 28.49 -20.19
CA VAL A 503 5.66 27.99 -21.42
C VAL A 503 6.17 26.53 -21.36
N CYS A 504 6.11 25.82 -20.22
CA CYS A 504 6.53 24.43 -20.19
C CYS A 504 5.57 23.52 -20.99
N ASP A 505 6.11 22.46 -21.56
CA ASP A 505 5.36 21.50 -22.40
C ASP A 505 4.37 20.64 -21.60
N HIS A 506 4.34 20.78 -20.28
CA HIS A 506 3.47 20.05 -19.31
C HIS A 506 3.38 18.54 -19.59
N THR A 507 4.50 17.90 -19.97
CA THR A 507 4.59 16.45 -20.22
C THR A 507 4.13 15.61 -19.03
N CYS A 508 4.25 16.16 -17.79
CA CYS A 508 3.72 15.56 -16.59
C CYS A 508 2.19 15.31 -16.65
N GLN A 509 1.42 16.13 -17.37
CA GLN A 509 -0.02 15.94 -17.54
C GLN A 509 -0.34 14.73 -18.42
N LEU A 510 0.54 14.35 -19.34
CA LEU A 510 0.38 13.16 -20.18
C LEU A 510 0.54 11.85 -19.38
N LYS A 511 1.18 11.92 -18.21
CA LYS A 511 1.36 10.78 -17.29
C LYS A 511 0.57 10.96 -15.99
N CYS A 512 -0.39 11.88 -15.97
CA CYS A 512 -1.20 12.14 -14.80
C CYS A 512 -2.09 10.94 -14.47
N THR A 513 -2.01 10.45 -13.23
CA THR A 513 -2.80 9.31 -12.77
C THR A 513 -4.30 9.61 -12.70
N ARG A 514 -4.68 10.89 -12.65
CA ARG A 514 -6.07 11.32 -12.69
C ARG A 514 -6.75 10.90 -13.99
N MET A 515 -5.99 10.80 -15.11
CA MET A 515 -6.52 10.29 -16.39
C MET A 515 -7.10 8.87 -16.29
N ASN A 516 -6.80 8.14 -15.22
CA ASN A 516 -7.45 6.85 -14.95
C ASN A 516 -8.90 6.99 -14.46
N TYR A 517 -9.34 8.20 -14.12
CA TYR A 517 -10.66 8.50 -13.56
C TYR A 517 -11.47 9.47 -14.43
N ASP A 518 -10.85 10.55 -14.89
CA ASP A 518 -11.48 11.60 -15.68
C ASP A 518 -10.44 12.32 -16.58
N GLU A 519 -9.95 13.49 -16.19
CA GLU A 519 -9.00 14.29 -16.95
C GLU A 519 -7.71 14.51 -16.16
N ALA A 520 -6.62 14.80 -16.88
CA ALA A 520 -5.37 15.19 -16.25
C ALA A 520 -5.56 16.43 -15.38
N VAL A 521 -4.96 16.43 -14.19
CA VAL A 521 -4.90 17.65 -13.37
C VAL A 521 -4.13 18.73 -14.13
N GLN A 522 -4.62 19.96 -14.06
CA GLN A 522 -4.01 21.12 -14.73
C GLN A 522 -2.72 21.57 -14.02
N ILE A 523 -1.71 20.68 -14.03
CA ILE A 523 -0.48 20.80 -13.24
C ILE A 523 0.27 22.11 -13.53
N ARG A 524 0.37 22.46 -14.82
CA ARG A 524 1.03 23.71 -15.23
C ARG A 524 0.30 24.95 -14.73
N GLU A 525 -1.02 24.96 -14.81
CA GLU A 525 -1.84 26.07 -14.38
C GLU A 525 -1.83 26.23 -12.85
N ILE A 526 -1.82 25.14 -12.11
CA ILE A 526 -1.67 25.17 -10.65
C ILE A 526 -0.31 25.74 -10.24
N LYS A 527 0.77 25.31 -10.92
CA LYS A 527 2.11 25.89 -10.74
C LYS A 527 2.13 27.39 -11.01
N ARG A 528 1.51 27.81 -12.11
CA ARG A 528 1.37 29.22 -12.46
C ARG A 528 0.61 30.00 -11.39
N PHE A 529 -0.54 29.48 -10.96
CA PHE A 529 -1.35 30.09 -9.89
C PHE A 529 -0.54 30.27 -8.61
N ALA A 530 0.15 29.23 -8.13
CA ALA A 530 0.98 29.31 -6.92
C ALA A 530 2.09 30.37 -7.06
N ALA A 531 2.70 30.49 -8.24
CA ALA A 531 3.73 31.49 -8.52
C ALA A 531 3.18 32.92 -8.58
N GLU A 532 2.06 33.13 -9.24
CA GLU A 532 1.41 34.47 -9.38
C GLU A 532 0.89 34.96 -8.04
N MET A 533 0.24 34.10 -7.26
CA MET A 533 -0.31 34.48 -5.96
C MET A 533 0.78 34.78 -4.94
N ASN A 534 1.89 34.06 -4.95
CA ASN A 534 3.00 34.34 -4.04
C ASN A 534 3.71 35.66 -4.37
N THR A 535 3.87 35.99 -5.66
CA THR A 535 4.44 37.29 -6.09
C THR A 535 3.57 38.47 -5.68
N SER A 536 2.25 38.29 -5.60
CA SER A 536 1.34 39.33 -5.15
C SER A 536 1.34 39.53 -3.62
N MET A 537 1.78 38.52 -2.87
CA MET A 537 1.83 38.55 -1.41
C MET A 537 3.18 39.05 -0.85
N THR A 538 4.25 39.02 -1.61
CA THR A 538 5.56 39.56 -1.24
C THR A 538 5.73 40.92 -1.89
N PRO A 539 5.80 42.01 -1.10
CA PRO A 539 6.20 43.30 -1.66
C PRO A 539 7.61 43.14 -2.26
N PRO A 540 7.90 43.73 -3.43
CA PRO A 540 9.23 43.72 -3.98
C PRO A 540 10.21 44.23 -2.93
N PRO A 541 11.39 43.61 -2.77
CA PRO A 541 12.40 44.13 -1.87
C PRO A 541 12.65 45.57 -2.24
N PRO A 542 12.82 46.49 -1.26
CA PRO A 542 13.09 47.87 -1.55
C PRO A 542 14.32 47.94 -2.49
N PRO A 543 14.31 48.81 -3.51
CA PRO A 543 15.44 48.94 -4.42
C PRO A 543 16.70 49.16 -3.59
N PRO A 544 17.82 48.49 -3.89
CA PRO A 544 19.05 48.67 -3.15
C PRO A 544 19.36 50.15 -3.12
N SER A 545 19.49 50.71 -1.93
CA SER A 545 19.87 52.11 -1.77
C SER A 545 21.18 52.31 -2.53
N LEU A 546 21.15 53.20 -3.53
CA LEU A 546 22.30 53.62 -4.33
C LEU A 546 23.30 54.39 -3.46
N GLN A 547 23.92 53.73 -2.51
CA GLN A 547 25.00 54.26 -1.72
C GLN A 547 25.99 53.14 -1.34
N HIS A 548 26.56 52.51 -2.33
CA HIS A 548 27.94 52.00 -2.28
C HIS A 548 28.35 51.70 -3.72
N ASN A 549 29.16 52.57 -4.31
CA ASN A 549 29.90 52.24 -5.50
C ASN A 549 30.72 51.00 -5.18
N PRO A 550 30.54 49.87 -5.92
CA PRO A 550 31.46 48.79 -5.79
C PRO A 550 32.87 49.27 -6.16
N PRO A 551 33.91 48.81 -5.50
CA PRO A 551 35.29 49.08 -5.95
C PRO A 551 35.45 48.68 -7.41
N PRO A 552 36.25 49.43 -8.20
CA PRO A 552 36.47 49.10 -9.59
C PRO A 552 36.99 47.66 -9.69
N PRO A 553 36.56 46.89 -10.68
CA PRO A 553 37.05 45.52 -10.88
C PRO A 553 38.57 45.56 -11.00
N PRO A 554 39.29 44.57 -10.47
CA PRO A 554 40.72 44.47 -10.65
C PRO A 554 41.08 44.42 -12.16
N PRO A 555 42.18 45.07 -12.59
CA PRO A 555 42.57 45.05 -13.99
C PRO A 555 42.68 43.59 -14.49
N LEU A 556 42.12 43.33 -15.64
CA LEU A 556 42.24 42.03 -16.30
C LEU A 556 43.70 41.68 -16.50
N PRO A 557 44.15 40.43 -16.23
CA PRO A 557 45.49 40.01 -16.54
C PRO A 557 45.77 40.16 -18.03
N THR A 558 46.82 40.86 -18.37
CA THR A 558 47.19 41.27 -19.75
C THR A 558 47.83 40.15 -20.58
N THR A 559 47.82 38.90 -20.11
CA THR A 559 48.33 37.79 -20.90
C THR A 559 47.54 36.52 -20.71
N TYR A 560 46.67 36.24 -21.67
CA TYR A 560 46.10 34.90 -21.87
C TYR A 560 47.13 34.04 -22.58
N HIS A 561 47.79 33.14 -21.85
CA HIS A 561 48.53 32.03 -22.44
C HIS A 561 47.61 30.82 -22.56
N PRO A 562 47.28 30.35 -23.77
CA PRO A 562 46.52 29.12 -23.89
C PRO A 562 47.34 27.94 -23.32
N PRO A 563 46.69 26.95 -22.71
CA PRO A 563 47.39 25.77 -22.21
C PRO A 563 48.06 25.03 -23.37
N PRO A 564 49.24 24.40 -23.15
CA PRO A 564 49.91 23.64 -24.17
C PRO A 564 49.05 22.46 -24.66
N PRO A 565 49.15 22.08 -25.94
CA PRO A 565 48.40 20.97 -26.49
C PRO A 565 48.81 19.66 -25.79
N PRO A 566 47.90 18.70 -25.66
CA PRO A 566 48.19 17.41 -25.04
C PRO A 566 49.27 16.66 -25.87
N PRO A 567 50.12 15.89 -25.23
CA PRO A 567 51.17 15.12 -25.92
C PRO A 567 50.55 14.05 -26.83
N PRO A 568 51.20 13.74 -27.97
CA PRO A 568 50.69 12.72 -28.89
C PRO A 568 50.69 11.33 -28.22
N PRO A 569 49.79 10.44 -28.61
CA PRO A 569 49.72 9.08 -28.06
C PRO A 569 51.02 8.34 -28.40
N ARG A 570 51.63 7.72 -27.39
CA ARG A 570 52.82 6.87 -27.57
C ARG A 570 52.46 5.66 -28.44
N GLY A 571 53.15 5.57 -29.58
CA GLY A 571 53.06 4.43 -30.47
C GLY A 571 53.49 3.14 -29.78
N GLY A 572 52.57 2.20 -29.65
CA GLY A 572 52.85 0.82 -29.27
C GLY A 572 53.31 0.04 -30.50
N THR A 573 54.50 -0.50 -30.42
CA THR A 573 55.18 -1.31 -31.43
C THR A 573 54.41 -2.58 -31.79
N ALA A 574 54.26 -2.80 -33.08
CA ALA A 574 53.77 -4.03 -33.69
C ALA A 574 54.63 -5.25 -33.34
N GLY A 575 54.00 -6.26 -32.76
CA GLY A 575 54.53 -7.63 -32.64
C GLY A 575 53.72 -8.56 -33.55
N ARG A 576 54.29 -8.92 -34.68
CA ARG A 576 53.83 -10.02 -35.57
C ARG A 576 54.01 -11.37 -34.92
N ARG A 577 53.03 -12.23 -35.10
CA ARG A 577 53.05 -13.70 -35.34
C ARG A 577 51.65 -14.23 -34.96
N GLY A 578 50.93 -14.97 -35.74
CA GLY A 578 51.17 -15.90 -36.83
C GLY A 578 50.20 -17.05 -36.64
N GLY A 579 49.41 -17.31 -37.67
CA GLY A 579 49.04 -18.67 -37.99
C GLY A 579 47.72 -19.25 -37.46
N GLY A 580 46.87 -19.58 -38.40
CA GLY A 580 46.05 -20.82 -38.38
C GLY A 580 44.62 -20.66 -37.93
N GLY A 581 43.68 -20.56 -38.84
CA GLY A 581 43.02 -21.74 -39.46
C GLY A 581 41.63 -21.96 -38.90
N GLY A 582 40.63 -21.73 -39.74
CA GLY A 582 39.64 -22.74 -40.03
C GLY A 582 38.25 -22.67 -39.34
N GLY A 583 37.21 -22.56 -40.14
CA GLY A 583 35.88 -23.15 -39.91
C GLY A 583 34.80 -22.24 -39.40
N VAL A 584 33.99 -21.62 -40.17
CA VAL A 584 32.83 -21.92 -41.02
C VAL A 584 31.68 -22.64 -40.31
N VAL A 585 30.46 -22.08 -40.58
CA VAL A 585 29.07 -22.58 -40.40
C VAL A 585 28.45 -22.29 -39.02
N GLY A 586 27.29 -21.64 -38.83
CA GLY A 586 26.14 -21.36 -39.69
C GLY A 586 24.85 -21.68 -38.97
N GLY A 587 23.84 -20.84 -39.14
CA GLY A 587 22.46 -21.12 -38.80
C GLY A 587 22.05 -20.72 -37.40
N GLY A 588 21.12 -19.82 -37.08
CA GLY A 588 19.82 -19.63 -37.76
C GLY A 588 18.69 -20.14 -36.90
N VAL A 589 17.89 -19.25 -36.54
CA VAL A 589 16.51 -19.18 -36.04
C VAL A 589 16.44 -18.68 -34.63
#